data_f5940e932e6dc20215a480136030f4b5
#
_entry.id   f5940e932e6dc20215a480136030f4b5
#
_cell.length_a   1.000
_cell.length_b   1.000
_cell.length_c   1.000
_cell.angle_alpha   90.00
_cell.angle_beta   90.00
_cell.angle_gamma   90.00
#
_symmetry.space_group_name_H-M   'P 1'
#
loop_
_entity.id
_entity.type
_entity.pdbx_description
1 polymer ?
#
loop_
_entity_poly.entity_id
_entity_poly.type
_entity_poly.pdbx_seq_one_letter_code
_entity_poly.pdbx_strand_id
1 'polypeptide(L)'
;MSWGAVFISLPDACTLLCRTSSRTIGYSVVLSVLCLAGCVQDSPPSSGERTVSLLLELLRDEAPEMRRTAAESLGKIGDPRAVDSILPLKHDPAAIVREASVLAVGRLKPAATDGVVALLTQALEDPVESVRQAAVVAIGEIEPGSRLLQPVVGLLRSSDATIRKAAVRALLQIDSSQSVPALVAAGTDSDAEVRQGIVAAVGEWGGSAVSPWLRERLAHDLSPGVRAEAAYRLGMFSDADTRAALNTTIAKDPDSGVRRWANRGN
;
A
#
# COMPACT_ATOMS: atom_id res chain seq x y z
N MET A 1 63.21 -30.77 23.88
CA MET A 1 61.98 -31.51 24.25
C MET A 1 60.80 -30.63 23.92
N SER A 2 60.16 -30.88 22.77
CA SER A 2 59.10 -30.05 22.21
C SER A 2 57.79 -30.76 22.49
N TRP A 3 56.86 -30.06 23.16
CA TRP A 3 55.49 -30.53 23.34
C TRP A 3 54.63 -29.96 22.21
N GLY A 4 54.27 -30.83 21.25
CA GLY A 4 53.29 -30.51 20.23
C GLY A 4 51.87 -30.59 20.79
N ALA A 5 51.15 -29.49 20.79
CA ALA A 5 49.72 -29.47 21.09
C ALA A 5 48.96 -30.04 19.87
N VAL A 6 48.30 -31.19 20.07
CA VAL A 6 47.37 -31.76 19.09
C VAL A 6 46.04 -31.06 19.23
N PHE A 7 45.68 -30.21 18.25
CA PHE A 7 44.31 -29.68 18.10
C PHE A 7 43.40 -30.77 17.54
N ILE A 8 42.61 -31.39 18.37
CA ILE A 8 41.51 -32.26 17.94
C ILE A 8 40.32 -31.39 17.63
N SER A 9 39.85 -31.40 16.37
CA SER A 9 38.68 -30.63 15.97
C SER A 9 37.41 -31.27 16.58
N LEU A 10 36.49 -30.44 17.05
CA LEU A 10 35.23 -30.83 17.72
C LEU A 10 34.34 -31.87 16.97
N PRO A 11 34.40 -32.06 15.64
CA PRO A 11 33.61 -33.09 14.96
C PRO A 11 33.99 -34.54 15.32
N ASP A 12 35.24 -34.81 15.72
CA ASP A 12 35.71 -36.14 15.98
C ASP A 12 35.34 -36.70 17.35
N ALA A 13 35.01 -35.81 18.29
CA ALA A 13 34.59 -36.22 19.65
C ALA A 13 33.18 -36.84 19.69
N CYS A 14 32.30 -36.46 18.77
CA CYS A 14 30.91 -36.94 18.75
C CYS A 14 30.79 -38.38 18.16
N THR A 15 31.69 -38.73 17.25
CA THR A 15 31.69 -40.04 16.58
C THR A 15 32.31 -41.17 17.44
N LEU A 16 33.15 -40.82 18.41
CA LEU A 16 33.80 -41.83 19.27
C LEU A 16 32.93 -42.31 20.44
N LEU A 17 31.97 -41.49 20.88
CA LEU A 17 31.09 -41.84 22.03
C LEU A 17 29.91 -42.75 21.66
N CYS A 18 29.63 -42.94 20.37
CA CYS A 18 28.54 -43.80 19.91
C CYS A 18 28.92 -45.28 19.73
N ARG A 19 30.19 -45.65 19.91
CA ARG A 19 30.69 -47.02 19.62
C ARG A 19 30.91 -47.93 20.79
N THR A 20 30.70 -47.51 22.01
CA THR A 20 30.87 -48.42 23.18
C THR A 20 29.73 -48.22 24.18
N SER A 21 28.74 -49.05 24.11
CA SER A 21 28.09 -49.73 25.22
C SER A 21 26.72 -50.28 24.87
N SER A 22 26.65 -51.54 24.59
CA SER A 22 25.40 -52.33 24.69
C SER A 22 25.27 -52.86 26.11
N ARG A 23 24.68 -52.04 27.01
CA ARG A 23 24.01 -52.47 28.28
C ARG A 23 23.71 -51.23 29.14
N THR A 24 22.59 -50.57 28.87
CA THR A 24 21.72 -49.91 29.90
C THR A 24 20.61 -49.15 29.16
N ILE A 25 19.47 -49.81 29.06
CA ILE A 25 18.26 -49.28 28.38
C ILE A 25 17.51 -48.42 29.39
N GLY A 26 18.02 -47.28 29.71
CA GLY A 26 17.29 -46.39 30.63
C GLY A 26 17.74 -44.93 30.60
N TYR A 27 19.00 -44.69 30.34
CA TYR A 27 19.57 -43.33 30.29
C TYR A 27 19.87 -42.83 28.89
N SER A 28 19.82 -43.74 27.90
CA SER A 28 20.17 -43.41 26.49
C SER A 28 19.11 -42.55 25.79
N VAL A 29 17.83 -42.64 26.19
CA VAL A 29 16.75 -41.89 25.56
C VAL A 29 16.78 -40.44 25.99
N VAL A 30 17.11 -40.15 27.25
CA VAL A 30 17.17 -38.78 27.76
C VAL A 30 18.39 -38.02 27.21
N LEU A 31 19.54 -38.72 27.05
CA LEU A 31 20.71 -38.09 26.43
C LEU A 31 20.54 -37.87 24.93
N SER A 32 19.84 -38.78 24.22
CA SER A 32 19.54 -38.60 22.79
C SER A 32 18.58 -37.45 22.52
N VAL A 33 17.61 -37.21 23.41
CA VAL A 33 16.69 -36.04 23.30
C VAL A 33 17.41 -34.74 23.62
N LEU A 34 18.34 -34.74 24.57
CA LEU A 34 19.16 -33.56 24.87
C LEU A 34 20.20 -33.24 23.79
N CYS A 35 20.75 -34.25 23.10
CA CYS A 35 21.62 -34.02 21.93
C CYS A 35 20.84 -33.56 20.70
N LEU A 36 19.59 -34.00 20.51
CA LEU A 36 18.73 -33.51 19.42
C LEU A 36 18.20 -32.08 19.68
N ALA A 37 18.07 -31.68 20.94
CA ALA A 37 17.69 -30.32 21.28
C ALA A 37 18.87 -29.32 21.23
N GLY A 38 20.13 -29.80 21.24
CA GLY A 38 21.33 -28.96 21.22
C GLY A 38 22.02 -28.81 19.85
N CYS A 39 21.55 -29.52 18.82
CA CYS A 39 22.08 -29.42 17.46
C CYS A 39 21.05 -28.72 16.54
N VAL A 40 20.50 -27.59 16.92
CA VAL A 40 20.16 -26.56 15.93
C VAL A 40 21.51 -25.97 15.54
N GLN A 41 22.15 -26.58 14.53
CA GLN A 41 23.26 -25.92 13.85
C GLN A 41 22.66 -24.70 13.19
N ASP A 42 22.88 -23.53 13.77
CA ASP A 42 22.70 -22.26 13.08
C ASP A 42 23.63 -22.31 11.86
N SER A 43 23.10 -22.73 10.74
CA SER A 43 23.81 -22.60 9.47
C SER A 43 24.18 -21.14 9.32
N PRO A 44 25.43 -20.81 8.93
CA PRO A 44 25.77 -19.40 8.75
C PRO A 44 24.76 -18.77 7.81
N PRO A 45 24.26 -17.56 8.13
CA PRO A 45 23.20 -16.92 7.37
C PRO A 45 23.58 -16.88 5.90
N SER A 46 22.64 -17.20 5.03
CA SER A 46 22.82 -17.12 3.58
C SER A 46 23.27 -15.73 3.16
N SER A 47 23.87 -15.61 1.98
CA SER A 47 24.29 -14.29 1.46
C SER A 47 23.09 -13.31 1.40
N GLY A 48 21.89 -13.80 1.08
CA GLY A 48 20.67 -13.02 1.07
C GLY A 48 20.25 -12.52 2.46
N GLU A 49 20.32 -13.38 3.48
CA GLU A 49 19.99 -13.00 4.87
C GLU A 49 20.97 -11.96 5.42
N ARG A 50 22.26 -12.07 5.10
CA ARG A 50 23.24 -11.04 5.47
C ARG A 50 22.94 -9.70 4.81
N THR A 51 22.55 -9.72 3.54
CA THR A 51 22.16 -8.50 2.81
C THR A 51 20.94 -7.84 3.46
N VAL A 52 19.90 -8.61 3.78
CA VAL A 52 18.71 -8.09 4.46
C VAL A 52 19.07 -7.52 5.83
N SER A 53 19.88 -8.23 6.63
CA SER A 53 20.31 -7.75 7.96
C SER A 53 21.07 -6.41 7.86
N LEU A 54 21.99 -6.29 6.91
CA LEU A 54 22.73 -5.04 6.67
C LEU A 54 21.79 -3.89 6.25
N LEU A 55 20.82 -4.16 5.37
CA LEU A 55 19.86 -3.15 4.95
C LEU A 55 18.94 -2.72 6.11
N LEU A 56 18.58 -3.63 7.01
CA LEU A 56 17.80 -3.30 8.22
C LEU A 56 18.59 -2.38 9.17
N GLU A 57 19.92 -2.55 9.28
CA GLU A 57 20.79 -1.63 10.02
C GLU A 57 20.84 -0.24 9.34
N LEU A 58 20.97 -0.21 8.01
CA LEU A 58 21.03 1.03 7.24
C LEU A 58 19.73 1.86 7.26
N LEU A 59 18.60 1.27 7.67
CA LEU A 59 17.37 2.06 7.94
C LEU A 59 17.53 3.07 9.08
N ARG A 60 18.60 2.96 9.88
CA ARG A 60 18.91 3.85 11.01
C ARG A 60 20.13 4.72 10.77
N ASP A 61 20.67 4.72 9.54
CA ASP A 61 21.84 5.53 9.19
C ASP A 61 21.57 7.03 9.39
N GLU A 62 22.59 7.79 9.71
CA GLU A 62 22.48 9.25 9.87
C GLU A 62 22.12 9.94 8.56
N ALA A 63 22.64 9.45 7.43
CA ALA A 63 22.40 10.00 6.10
C ALA A 63 21.02 9.56 5.56
N PRO A 64 20.14 10.50 5.22
CA PRO A 64 18.81 10.17 4.70
C PRO A 64 18.85 9.39 3.38
N GLU A 65 19.86 9.59 2.54
CA GLU A 65 20.06 8.87 1.28
C GLU A 65 20.31 7.37 1.53
N MET A 66 21.03 7.03 2.61
CA MET A 66 21.28 5.64 2.99
C MET A 66 20.01 4.99 3.51
N ARG A 67 19.25 5.66 4.39
CA ARG A 67 17.95 5.15 4.87
C ARG A 67 16.97 4.96 3.72
N ARG A 68 16.90 5.92 2.78
CA ARG A 68 16.09 5.81 1.57
C ARG A 68 16.47 4.58 0.75
N THR A 69 17.77 4.44 0.43
CA THR A 69 18.27 3.34 -0.40
C THR A 69 18.02 1.98 0.26
N ALA A 70 18.17 1.90 1.58
CA ALA A 70 17.87 0.70 2.35
C ALA A 70 16.38 0.32 2.25
N ALA A 71 15.47 1.28 2.45
CA ALA A 71 14.03 1.06 2.34
C ALA A 71 13.63 0.59 0.92
N GLU A 72 14.13 1.27 -0.12
CA GLU A 72 13.88 0.89 -1.51
C GLU A 72 14.39 -0.53 -1.82
N SER A 73 15.57 -0.88 -1.33
CA SER A 73 16.18 -2.20 -1.56
C SER A 73 15.41 -3.30 -0.86
N LEU A 74 15.00 -3.08 0.40
CA LEU A 74 14.16 -4.02 1.14
C LEU A 74 12.82 -4.25 0.44
N GLY A 75 12.18 -3.19 -0.07
CA GLY A 75 10.96 -3.30 -0.87
C GLY A 75 11.16 -4.09 -2.17
N LYS A 76 12.33 -4.00 -2.82
CA LYS A 76 12.66 -4.78 -4.03
C LYS A 76 12.97 -6.24 -3.72
N ILE A 77 13.64 -6.52 -2.60
CA ILE A 77 13.95 -7.89 -2.15
C ILE A 77 12.65 -8.63 -1.80
N GLY A 78 11.64 -7.94 -1.28
CA GLY A 78 10.35 -8.54 -0.98
C GLY A 78 10.35 -9.38 0.31
N ASP A 79 11.30 -9.19 1.22
CA ASP A 79 11.35 -9.94 2.48
C ASP A 79 10.33 -9.36 3.47
N PRO A 80 9.28 -10.11 3.86
CA PRO A 80 8.22 -9.60 4.72
C PRO A 80 8.72 -9.20 6.12
N ARG A 81 9.86 -9.72 6.57
CA ARG A 81 10.49 -9.36 7.85
C ARG A 81 10.90 -7.89 7.93
N ALA A 82 11.05 -7.23 6.78
CA ALA A 82 11.40 -5.82 6.72
C ALA A 82 10.27 -4.88 7.13
N VAL A 83 9.00 -5.31 7.08
CA VAL A 83 7.82 -4.46 7.30
C VAL A 83 7.92 -3.71 8.63
N ASP A 84 8.07 -4.42 9.75
CA ASP A 84 8.10 -3.81 11.08
C ASP A 84 9.24 -2.81 11.27
N SER A 85 10.37 -3.04 10.58
CA SER A 85 11.53 -2.14 10.62
C SER A 85 11.35 -0.89 9.75
N ILE A 86 10.51 -0.96 8.71
CA ILE A 86 10.20 0.15 7.81
C ILE A 86 9.12 1.07 8.41
N LEU A 87 8.15 0.53 9.14
CA LEU A 87 7.02 1.30 9.70
C LEU A 87 7.42 2.56 10.48
N PRO A 88 8.49 2.60 11.30
CA PRO A 88 8.91 3.81 12.01
C PRO A 88 9.34 4.95 11.10
N LEU A 89 9.79 4.65 9.86
CA LEU A 89 10.25 5.67 8.90
C LEU A 89 9.13 6.62 8.43
N LYS A 90 7.87 6.35 8.75
CA LYS A 90 6.77 7.32 8.54
C LYS A 90 6.97 8.65 9.27
N HIS A 91 7.82 8.68 10.30
CA HIS A 91 8.19 9.87 11.06
C HIS A 91 9.56 10.44 10.68
N ASP A 92 10.20 9.93 9.63
CA ASP A 92 11.52 10.41 9.22
C ASP A 92 11.46 11.91 8.85
N PRO A 93 12.42 12.72 9.30
CA PRO A 93 12.46 14.14 8.97
C PRO A 93 12.60 14.39 7.46
N ALA A 94 13.27 13.51 6.74
CA ALA A 94 13.46 13.63 5.30
C ALA A 94 12.29 13.01 4.52
N ALA A 95 11.62 13.82 3.71
CA ALA A 95 10.49 13.38 2.89
C ALA A 95 10.85 12.21 1.94
N ILE A 96 12.07 12.22 1.40
CA ILE A 96 12.56 11.14 0.53
C ILE A 96 12.60 9.78 1.22
N VAL A 97 12.82 9.75 2.53
CA VAL A 97 12.81 8.52 3.33
C VAL A 97 11.38 8.09 3.61
N ARG A 98 10.49 9.04 3.98
CA ARG A 98 9.07 8.74 4.16
C ARG A 98 8.44 8.18 2.89
N GLU A 99 8.72 8.79 1.72
CA GLU A 99 8.28 8.32 0.42
C GLU A 99 8.77 6.89 0.13
N ALA A 100 10.08 6.64 0.30
CA ALA A 100 10.67 5.33 0.09
C ALA A 100 10.08 4.26 1.01
N SER A 101 9.80 4.59 2.27
CA SER A 101 9.19 3.68 3.24
C SER A 101 7.79 3.26 2.80
N VAL A 102 6.99 4.20 2.33
CA VAL A 102 5.62 3.97 1.83
C VAL A 102 5.64 3.06 0.60
N LEU A 103 6.49 3.38 -0.39
CA LEU A 103 6.63 2.56 -1.60
C LEU A 103 7.18 1.16 -1.29
N ALA A 104 8.09 1.03 -0.33
CA ALA A 104 8.60 -0.25 0.11
C ALA A 104 7.50 -1.12 0.72
N VAL A 105 6.68 -0.56 1.60
CA VAL A 105 5.53 -1.27 2.19
C VAL A 105 4.53 -1.69 1.11
N GLY A 106 4.23 -0.84 0.12
CA GLY A 106 3.38 -1.21 -1.02
C GLY A 106 3.92 -2.45 -1.75
N ARG A 107 5.22 -2.46 -2.07
CA ARG A 107 5.87 -3.60 -2.77
C ARG A 107 5.93 -4.87 -1.94
N LEU A 108 6.08 -4.75 -0.63
CA LEU A 108 6.09 -5.90 0.29
C LEU A 108 4.72 -6.55 0.43
N LYS A 109 3.64 -5.84 0.06
CA LYS A 109 2.24 -6.31 0.11
C LYS A 109 1.87 -6.98 1.43
N PRO A 110 2.16 -6.36 2.57
CA PRO A 110 1.84 -6.96 3.86
C PRO A 110 0.34 -6.98 4.10
N ALA A 111 -0.10 -7.79 5.04
CA ALA A 111 -1.45 -7.66 5.57
C ALA A 111 -1.67 -6.25 6.14
N ALA A 112 -2.88 -5.71 6.01
CA ALA A 112 -3.25 -4.39 6.52
C ALA A 112 -3.35 -4.37 8.05
N THR A 113 -2.20 -4.50 8.74
CA THR A 113 -2.09 -4.34 10.20
C THR A 113 -2.31 -2.89 10.59
N ASP A 114 -2.54 -2.64 11.89
CA ASP A 114 -2.73 -1.26 12.39
C ASP A 114 -1.51 -0.38 12.07
N GLY A 115 -0.30 -0.93 12.11
CA GLY A 115 0.93 -0.22 11.75
C GLY A 115 0.97 0.17 10.27
N VAL A 116 0.58 -0.74 9.38
CA VAL A 116 0.52 -0.49 7.93
C VAL A 116 -0.57 0.54 7.61
N VAL A 117 -1.77 0.38 8.20
CA VAL A 117 -2.87 1.34 8.03
C VAL A 117 -2.44 2.73 8.50
N ALA A 118 -1.80 2.83 9.67
CA ALA A 118 -1.32 4.11 10.21
C ALA A 118 -0.26 4.75 9.31
N LEU A 119 0.70 3.98 8.78
CA LEU A 119 1.72 4.49 7.85
C LEU A 119 1.06 5.07 6.60
N LEU A 120 0.16 4.33 5.96
CA LEU A 120 -0.48 4.75 4.71
C LEU A 120 -1.41 5.95 4.91
N THR A 121 -2.18 5.96 6.00
CA THR A 121 -3.09 7.08 6.31
C THR A 121 -2.29 8.35 6.61
N GLN A 122 -1.24 8.25 7.42
CA GLN A 122 -0.37 9.39 7.72
C GLN A 122 0.33 9.89 6.44
N ALA A 123 0.74 9.00 5.54
CA ALA A 123 1.37 9.38 4.28
C ALA A 123 0.40 10.11 3.33
N LEU A 124 -0.90 9.81 3.36
CA LEU A 124 -1.92 10.57 2.63
C LEU A 124 -2.11 12.00 3.17
N GLU A 125 -1.73 12.24 4.42
CA GLU A 125 -1.76 13.55 5.08
C GLU A 125 -0.40 14.27 5.04
N ASP A 126 0.62 13.69 4.42
CA ASP A 126 1.97 14.26 4.41
C ASP A 126 1.99 15.65 3.74
N PRO A 127 2.74 16.61 4.27
CA PRO A 127 2.87 17.93 3.66
C PRO A 127 3.47 17.87 2.25
N VAL A 128 4.28 16.85 1.96
CA VAL A 128 4.96 16.70 0.67
C VAL A 128 4.12 15.88 -0.30
N GLU A 129 3.82 16.45 -1.47
CA GLU A 129 2.97 15.83 -2.50
C GLU A 129 3.47 14.46 -2.95
N SER A 130 4.79 14.28 -3.12
CA SER A 130 5.34 13.00 -3.58
C SER A 130 5.09 11.86 -2.59
N VAL A 131 5.08 12.16 -1.28
CA VAL A 131 4.75 11.17 -0.23
C VAL A 131 3.27 10.81 -0.31
N ARG A 132 2.36 11.78 -0.51
CA ARG A 132 0.93 11.51 -0.70
C ARG A 132 0.68 10.64 -1.95
N GLN A 133 1.36 10.92 -3.05
CA GLN A 133 1.26 10.11 -4.27
C GLN A 133 1.80 8.69 -4.06
N ALA A 134 2.92 8.55 -3.35
CA ALA A 134 3.45 7.24 -2.96
C ALA A 134 2.44 6.42 -2.16
N ALA A 135 1.69 7.06 -1.25
CA ALA A 135 0.65 6.40 -0.47
C ALA A 135 -0.50 5.88 -1.36
N VAL A 136 -0.95 6.67 -2.34
CA VAL A 136 -1.98 6.24 -3.30
C VAL A 136 -1.52 5.00 -4.07
N VAL A 137 -0.27 5.01 -4.57
CA VAL A 137 0.32 3.86 -5.28
C VAL A 137 0.41 2.64 -4.36
N ALA A 138 0.95 2.82 -3.14
CA ALA A 138 1.11 1.73 -2.18
C ALA A 138 -0.23 1.08 -1.77
N ILE A 139 -1.29 1.89 -1.63
CA ILE A 139 -2.65 1.40 -1.35
C ILE A 139 -3.15 0.50 -2.48
N GLY A 140 -2.87 0.84 -3.73
CA GLY A 140 -3.24 0.02 -4.88
C GLY A 140 -2.47 -1.30 -5.01
N GLU A 141 -1.28 -1.38 -4.42
CA GLU A 141 -0.46 -2.60 -4.42
C GLU A 141 -0.82 -3.60 -3.31
N ILE A 142 -1.39 -3.10 -2.22
CA ILE A 142 -1.82 -3.91 -1.07
C ILE A 142 -3.21 -4.46 -1.38
N GLU A 143 -3.44 -5.74 -1.08
CA GLU A 143 -4.76 -6.34 -1.28
C GLU A 143 -5.87 -5.45 -0.70
N PRO A 144 -6.96 -5.22 -1.48
CA PRO A 144 -8.05 -4.33 -1.08
C PRO A 144 -8.73 -4.88 0.17
N GLY A 145 -8.17 -4.54 1.32
CA GLY A 145 -8.72 -4.92 2.62
C GLY A 145 -9.62 -3.81 3.15
N SER A 146 -10.77 -4.17 3.69
CA SER A 146 -11.72 -3.26 4.32
C SER A 146 -11.13 -2.34 5.39
N ARG A 147 -9.95 -2.66 5.93
CA ARG A 147 -9.29 -1.90 7.02
C ARG A 147 -8.80 -0.51 6.60
N LEU A 148 -8.42 -0.32 5.32
CA LEU A 148 -8.01 0.98 4.78
C LEU A 148 -9.19 1.86 4.40
N LEU A 149 -10.34 1.27 4.07
CA LEU A 149 -11.50 2.01 3.57
C LEU A 149 -11.95 3.13 4.50
N GLN A 150 -12.25 2.80 5.76
CA GLN A 150 -12.79 3.78 6.71
C GLN A 150 -11.81 4.89 7.07
N PRO A 151 -10.51 4.62 7.37
CA PRO A 151 -9.52 5.65 7.54
C PRO A 151 -9.41 6.59 6.32
N VAL A 152 -9.38 6.06 5.10
CA VAL A 152 -9.27 6.88 3.89
C VAL A 152 -10.56 7.69 3.63
N VAL A 153 -11.75 7.12 3.86
CA VAL A 153 -13.03 7.86 3.82
C VAL A 153 -13.02 9.04 4.80
N GLY A 154 -12.43 8.86 5.98
CA GLY A 154 -12.29 9.94 6.98
C GLY A 154 -11.56 11.18 6.41
N LEU A 155 -10.57 10.97 5.55
CA LEU A 155 -9.77 12.05 4.93
C LEU A 155 -10.54 12.90 3.92
N LEU A 156 -11.70 12.45 3.43
CA LEU A 156 -12.59 13.28 2.62
C LEU A 156 -13.11 14.52 3.37
N ARG A 157 -12.96 14.57 4.69
CA ARG A 157 -13.36 15.71 5.55
C ARG A 157 -12.20 16.62 5.93
N SER A 158 -11.01 16.39 5.40
CA SER A 158 -9.85 17.25 5.67
C SER A 158 -10.11 18.69 5.23
N SER A 159 -9.63 19.66 5.98
CA SER A 159 -9.65 21.07 5.58
C SER A 159 -8.77 21.34 4.35
N ASP A 160 -7.73 20.53 4.13
CA ASP A 160 -6.82 20.64 2.99
C ASP A 160 -7.37 19.89 1.77
N ALA A 161 -7.61 20.62 0.67
CA ALA A 161 -8.08 20.05 -0.58
C ALA A 161 -7.09 19.04 -1.18
N THR A 162 -5.79 19.22 -0.95
CA THR A 162 -4.77 18.27 -1.48
C THR A 162 -4.86 16.91 -0.81
N ILE A 163 -5.19 16.87 0.49
CA ILE A 163 -5.45 15.64 1.23
C ILE A 163 -6.74 15.00 0.76
N ARG A 164 -7.82 15.80 0.57
CA ARG A 164 -9.08 15.26 0.03
C ARG A 164 -8.90 14.65 -1.37
N LYS A 165 -8.13 15.30 -2.25
CA LYS A 165 -7.76 14.74 -3.56
C LYS A 165 -7.00 13.41 -3.44
N ALA A 166 -6.03 13.34 -2.55
CA ALA A 166 -5.30 12.10 -2.29
C ALA A 166 -6.24 10.99 -1.80
N ALA A 167 -7.16 11.31 -0.88
CA ALA A 167 -8.15 10.37 -0.39
C ALA A 167 -9.07 9.84 -1.51
N VAL A 168 -9.57 10.69 -2.40
CA VAL A 168 -10.39 10.27 -3.55
C VAL A 168 -9.59 9.33 -4.47
N ARG A 169 -8.32 9.65 -4.76
CA ARG A 169 -7.45 8.79 -5.57
C ARG A 169 -7.19 7.45 -4.90
N ALA A 170 -6.96 7.45 -3.59
CA ALA A 170 -6.78 6.21 -2.82
C ALA A 170 -8.04 5.34 -2.81
N LEU A 171 -9.23 5.96 -2.69
CA LEU A 171 -10.51 5.23 -2.78
C LEU A 171 -10.74 4.60 -4.14
N LEU A 172 -10.24 5.20 -5.23
CA LEU A 172 -10.23 4.57 -6.56
C LEU A 172 -9.35 3.32 -6.62
N GLN A 173 -8.29 3.24 -5.80
CA GLN A 173 -7.41 2.06 -5.75
C GLN A 173 -7.98 0.94 -4.86
N ILE A 174 -8.79 1.29 -3.86
CA ILE A 174 -9.34 0.31 -2.89
C ILE A 174 -10.43 -0.59 -3.51
N ASP A 175 -10.91 -0.28 -4.73
CA ASP A 175 -11.97 -1.05 -5.42
C ASP A 175 -13.14 -1.39 -4.48
N SER A 176 -13.92 -0.39 -4.12
CA SER A 176 -15.00 -0.63 -3.17
C SER A 176 -16.25 0.18 -3.48
N SER A 177 -17.30 -0.51 -3.91
CA SER A 177 -18.64 0.06 -3.96
C SER A 177 -19.13 0.58 -2.59
N GLN A 178 -18.50 0.13 -1.49
CA GLN A 178 -18.80 0.63 -0.14
C GLN A 178 -18.38 2.09 0.09
N SER A 179 -17.44 2.61 -0.71
CA SER A 179 -17.04 4.02 -0.67
C SER A 179 -18.04 4.97 -1.34
N VAL A 180 -18.89 4.45 -2.24
CA VAL A 180 -19.83 5.26 -3.06
C VAL A 180 -20.72 6.18 -2.23
N PRO A 181 -21.37 5.75 -1.15
CA PRO A 181 -22.20 6.65 -0.34
C PRO A 181 -21.42 7.83 0.25
N ALA A 182 -20.19 7.59 0.72
CA ALA A 182 -19.34 8.63 1.28
C ALA A 182 -18.85 9.61 0.19
N LEU A 183 -18.48 9.10 -0.98
CA LEU A 183 -18.11 9.90 -2.15
C LEU A 183 -19.27 10.77 -2.65
N VAL A 184 -20.47 10.22 -2.75
CA VAL A 184 -21.69 10.97 -3.12
C VAL A 184 -21.94 12.10 -2.12
N ALA A 185 -21.82 11.84 -0.82
CA ALA A 185 -21.97 12.86 0.22
C ALA A 185 -20.92 13.98 0.12
N ALA A 186 -19.69 13.64 -0.31
CA ALA A 186 -18.62 14.61 -0.55
C ALA A 186 -18.71 15.31 -1.93
N GLY A 187 -19.67 14.95 -2.75
CA GLY A 187 -19.82 15.43 -4.15
C GLY A 187 -20.12 16.93 -4.31
N THR A 188 -20.32 17.67 -3.20
CA THR A 188 -20.48 19.13 -3.17
C THR A 188 -19.22 19.85 -2.68
N ASP A 189 -18.06 19.21 -2.74
CA ASP A 189 -16.79 19.79 -2.31
C ASP A 189 -16.54 21.15 -2.94
N SER A 190 -15.92 22.05 -2.18
CA SER A 190 -15.58 23.40 -2.68
C SER A 190 -14.55 23.38 -3.80
N ASP A 191 -13.62 22.42 -3.79
CA ASP A 191 -12.59 22.27 -4.81
C ASP A 191 -13.10 21.46 -6.01
N ALA A 192 -12.95 22.03 -7.22
CA ALA A 192 -13.44 21.41 -8.45
C ALA A 192 -12.71 20.11 -8.84
N GLU A 193 -11.42 20.01 -8.52
CA GLU A 193 -10.66 18.80 -8.82
C GLU A 193 -11.03 17.66 -7.87
N VAL A 194 -11.37 17.98 -6.60
CA VAL A 194 -11.94 17.00 -5.67
C VAL A 194 -13.28 16.50 -6.22
N ARG A 195 -14.18 17.39 -6.62
CA ARG A 195 -15.47 16.99 -7.20
C ARG A 195 -15.31 16.15 -8.47
N GLN A 196 -14.37 16.53 -9.36
CA GLN A 196 -14.09 15.76 -10.57
C GLN A 196 -13.61 14.33 -10.24
N GLY A 197 -12.68 14.20 -9.30
CA GLY A 197 -12.22 12.88 -8.83
C GLY A 197 -13.35 12.06 -8.20
N ILE A 198 -14.23 12.69 -7.43
CA ILE A 198 -15.41 12.03 -6.86
C ILE A 198 -16.35 11.53 -7.96
N VAL A 199 -16.62 12.33 -8.99
CA VAL A 199 -17.45 11.91 -10.14
C VAL A 199 -16.82 10.70 -10.84
N ALA A 200 -15.50 10.70 -11.01
CA ALA A 200 -14.79 9.58 -11.58
C ALA A 200 -14.96 8.32 -10.72
N ALA A 201 -14.74 8.40 -9.42
CA ALA A 201 -14.84 7.27 -8.50
C ALA A 201 -16.27 6.72 -8.37
N VAL A 202 -17.27 7.62 -8.25
CA VAL A 202 -18.68 7.24 -8.19
C VAL A 202 -19.13 6.57 -9.48
N GLY A 203 -18.69 7.10 -10.64
CA GLY A 203 -19.01 6.50 -11.94
C GLY A 203 -18.35 5.15 -12.18
N GLU A 204 -17.17 4.91 -11.58
CA GLU A 204 -16.47 3.63 -11.67
C GLU A 204 -17.17 2.54 -10.85
N TRP A 205 -17.51 2.83 -9.59
CA TRP A 205 -17.95 1.83 -8.62
C TRP A 205 -19.46 1.78 -8.36
N GLY A 206 -20.19 2.83 -8.74
CA GLY A 206 -21.61 2.98 -8.38
C GLY A 206 -22.59 2.23 -9.27
N GLY A 207 -22.13 1.70 -10.42
CA GLY A 207 -23.00 1.06 -11.38
C GLY A 207 -24.13 1.97 -11.88
N SER A 208 -25.20 1.41 -12.42
CA SER A 208 -26.34 2.17 -12.95
C SER A 208 -27.11 2.98 -11.91
N ALA A 209 -27.02 2.60 -10.63
CA ALA A 209 -27.74 3.27 -9.54
C ALA A 209 -27.31 4.75 -9.36
N VAL A 210 -26.10 5.12 -9.78
CA VAL A 210 -25.59 6.48 -9.64
C VAL A 210 -25.88 7.38 -10.86
N SER A 211 -26.49 6.84 -11.93
CA SER A 211 -26.86 7.66 -13.12
C SER A 211 -27.62 8.93 -12.78
N PRO A 212 -28.65 8.94 -11.90
CA PRO A 212 -29.35 10.18 -11.55
C PRO A 212 -28.43 11.23 -10.94
N TRP A 213 -27.52 10.83 -10.06
CA TRP A 213 -26.56 11.72 -9.42
C TRP A 213 -25.54 12.26 -10.46
N LEU A 214 -25.06 11.43 -11.36
CA LEU A 214 -24.14 11.84 -12.45
C LEU A 214 -24.83 12.83 -13.40
N ARG A 215 -26.12 12.63 -13.74
CA ARG A 215 -26.90 13.59 -14.55
C ARG A 215 -27.04 14.94 -13.88
N GLU A 216 -27.21 14.95 -12.55
CA GLU A 216 -27.25 16.21 -11.80
C GLU A 216 -25.90 16.94 -11.87
N ARG A 217 -24.76 16.21 -11.72
CA ARG A 217 -23.43 16.81 -11.88
C ARG A 217 -23.21 17.34 -13.30
N LEU A 218 -23.61 16.57 -14.31
CA LEU A 218 -23.54 16.99 -15.72
C LEU A 218 -24.31 18.29 -15.98
N ALA A 219 -25.49 18.40 -15.41
CA ALA A 219 -26.38 19.55 -15.68
C ALA A 219 -25.99 20.80 -14.91
N HIS A 220 -25.47 20.68 -13.70
CA HIS A 220 -25.43 21.78 -12.74
C HIS A 220 -24.07 22.13 -12.14
N ASP A 221 -23.03 21.27 -12.34
CA ASP A 221 -21.72 21.62 -11.78
C ASP A 221 -21.13 22.84 -12.47
N LEU A 222 -20.57 23.74 -11.67
CA LEU A 222 -19.96 24.98 -12.17
C LEU A 222 -18.70 24.72 -12.99
N SER A 223 -17.97 23.64 -12.69
CA SER A 223 -16.71 23.29 -13.36
C SER A 223 -16.97 22.52 -14.65
N PRO A 224 -16.47 22.99 -15.81
CA PRO A 224 -16.52 22.22 -17.04
C PRO A 224 -15.83 20.85 -16.94
N GLY A 225 -14.75 20.75 -16.13
CA GLY A 225 -14.05 19.48 -15.89
C GLY A 225 -14.93 18.43 -15.20
N VAL A 226 -15.71 18.85 -14.21
CA VAL A 226 -16.66 17.98 -13.52
C VAL A 226 -17.78 17.53 -14.47
N ARG A 227 -18.35 18.46 -15.25
CA ARG A 227 -19.38 18.14 -16.24
C ARG A 227 -18.86 17.19 -17.33
N ALA A 228 -17.62 17.41 -17.79
CA ALA A 228 -16.99 16.53 -18.80
C ALA A 228 -16.77 15.11 -18.27
N GLU A 229 -16.30 14.97 -17.03
CA GLU A 229 -16.16 13.68 -16.37
C GLU A 229 -17.51 12.98 -16.20
N ALA A 230 -18.54 13.73 -15.77
CA ALA A 230 -19.90 13.18 -15.66
C ALA A 230 -20.44 12.72 -17.02
N ALA A 231 -20.20 13.47 -18.10
CA ALA A 231 -20.58 13.07 -19.47
C ALA A 231 -19.86 11.77 -19.88
N TYR A 232 -18.57 11.67 -19.61
CA TYR A 232 -17.78 10.47 -19.89
C TYR A 232 -18.32 9.23 -19.17
N ARG A 233 -18.59 9.36 -17.85
CA ARG A 233 -19.11 8.25 -17.04
C ARG A 233 -20.54 7.86 -17.45
N LEU A 234 -21.38 8.82 -17.77
CA LEU A 234 -22.72 8.55 -18.26
C LEU A 234 -22.73 7.83 -19.59
N GLY A 235 -21.74 8.04 -20.46
CA GLY A 235 -21.61 7.30 -21.72
C GLY A 235 -21.44 5.79 -21.56
N MET A 236 -21.18 5.31 -20.32
CA MET A 236 -21.13 3.87 -20.01
C MET A 236 -22.52 3.28 -19.72
N PHE A 237 -23.56 4.12 -19.59
CA PHE A 237 -24.92 3.70 -19.29
C PHE A 237 -25.85 3.94 -20.47
N SER A 238 -26.72 2.99 -20.79
CA SER A 238 -27.57 3.01 -21.98
C SER A 238 -29.04 3.31 -21.74
N ASP A 239 -29.38 3.84 -20.54
CA ASP A 239 -30.76 4.21 -20.22
C ASP A 239 -31.25 5.46 -20.99
N ALA A 240 -32.58 5.55 -21.18
CA ALA A 240 -33.19 6.62 -21.97
C ALA A 240 -32.95 8.02 -21.37
N ASP A 241 -32.98 8.15 -20.05
CA ASP A 241 -32.78 9.43 -19.36
C ASP A 241 -31.33 9.91 -19.51
N THR A 242 -30.38 9.00 -19.44
CA THR A 242 -28.96 9.30 -19.69
C THR A 242 -28.74 9.81 -21.11
N ARG A 243 -29.32 9.14 -22.11
CA ARG A 243 -29.23 9.63 -23.51
C ARG A 243 -29.88 10.99 -23.70
N ALA A 244 -31.04 11.23 -23.08
CA ALA A 244 -31.69 12.54 -23.13
C ALA A 244 -30.83 13.64 -22.50
N ALA A 245 -30.18 13.36 -21.37
CA ALA A 245 -29.26 14.29 -20.72
C ALA A 245 -28.03 14.59 -21.57
N LEU A 246 -27.40 13.57 -22.15
CA LEU A 246 -26.24 13.73 -23.04
C LEU A 246 -26.63 14.56 -24.28
N ASN A 247 -27.76 14.27 -24.94
CA ASN A 247 -28.26 15.05 -26.08
C ASN A 247 -28.50 16.52 -25.72
N THR A 248 -29.05 16.79 -24.55
CA THR A 248 -29.24 18.14 -24.05
C THR A 248 -27.91 18.86 -23.87
N THR A 249 -26.91 18.17 -23.30
CA THR A 249 -25.56 18.69 -23.10
C THR A 249 -24.86 19.00 -24.42
N ILE A 250 -24.96 18.09 -25.40
CA ILE A 250 -24.40 18.32 -26.76
C ILE A 250 -24.94 19.60 -27.38
N ALA A 251 -26.24 19.87 -27.19
CA ALA A 251 -26.90 21.02 -27.78
C ALA A 251 -26.65 22.35 -27.03
N LYS A 252 -26.48 22.31 -25.70
CA LYS A 252 -26.63 23.50 -24.85
C LYS A 252 -25.42 23.81 -23.94
N ASP A 253 -24.53 22.88 -23.67
CA ASP A 253 -23.40 23.16 -22.74
C ASP A 253 -22.49 24.25 -23.35
N PRO A 254 -22.13 25.29 -22.60
CA PRO A 254 -21.26 26.35 -23.09
C PRO A 254 -19.85 25.87 -23.44
N ASP A 255 -19.35 24.85 -22.74
CA ASP A 255 -18.00 24.33 -22.93
C ASP A 255 -17.94 23.32 -24.07
N SER A 256 -17.02 23.53 -25.01
CA SER A 256 -16.86 22.64 -26.18
C SER A 256 -16.28 21.26 -25.83
N GLY A 257 -15.49 21.18 -24.75
CA GLY A 257 -14.93 19.92 -24.25
C GLY A 257 -16.03 19.05 -23.65
N VAL A 258 -16.94 19.65 -22.87
CA VAL A 258 -18.10 18.95 -22.32
C VAL A 258 -18.99 18.42 -23.43
N ARG A 259 -19.33 19.25 -24.45
CA ARG A 259 -20.11 18.81 -25.62
C ARG A 259 -19.44 17.64 -26.35
N ARG A 260 -18.11 17.67 -26.48
CA ARG A 260 -17.34 16.60 -27.13
C ARG A 260 -17.44 15.29 -26.36
N TRP A 261 -17.32 15.32 -25.04
CA TRP A 261 -17.44 14.12 -24.20
C TRP A 261 -18.86 13.56 -24.22
N ALA A 262 -19.87 14.42 -24.14
CA ALA A 262 -21.27 14.00 -24.24
C ALA A 262 -21.57 13.31 -25.60
N ASN A 263 -20.97 13.81 -26.69
CA ASN A 263 -21.15 13.20 -28.03
C ASN A 263 -20.45 11.85 -28.19
N ARG A 264 -19.40 11.56 -27.40
CA ARG A 264 -18.74 10.25 -27.43
C ARG A 264 -19.49 9.18 -26.64
N GLY A 265 -20.27 9.59 -25.63
CA GLY A 265 -21.06 8.71 -24.78
C GLY A 265 -22.48 8.46 -25.30
N ASN A 266 -22.88 9.09 -26.37
CA ASN A 266 -24.20 8.95 -27.01
C ASN A 266 -24.04 8.12 -28.30
#